data_ec371649f48daa02e52124bb16818918
#
_entry.id   ec371649f48daa02e52124bb16818918
#
_cell.length_a   1.000
_cell.length_b   1.000
_cell.length_c   1.000
_cell.angle_alpha   90.00
_cell.angle_beta   90.00
_cell.angle_gamma   90.00
#
_symmetry.space_group_name_H-M   'P 1'
#
loop_
_entity.id
_entity.type
_entity.pdbx_description
1 polymer ?
#
loop_
_entity_poly.entity_id
_entity_poly.type
_entity_poly.pdbx_seq_one_letter_code
_entity_poly.pdbx_strand_id
1 'polypeptide(L)'
;LNANTKAGDIRYQDLNNDGKITTDDKVLLGGALPRYQYGGNIRLDYGGFDFGAVFQGVGKKLSRLNDEVTQPFAEAFGNVPIEMVGKFWSPNNTAEQNLQATYPRLSRTSTSNNYTLSDFWLIDGSYFRVKNLTLGYTLKESWIKKAGIQSFRFYISANDLFSSSKFPKYLDPEAGNYAYPIVTTILAGATLKF
;
A
#
# COMPACT_ATOMS: atom_id res chain seq x y z
N LEU A 1 -30.98 11.05 7.15
CA LEU A 1 -30.51 11.21 5.76
C LEU A 1 -30.40 12.69 5.46
N ASN A 2 -29.24 13.12 4.94
CA ASN A 2 -29.08 14.49 4.48
C ASN A 2 -30.11 14.76 3.37
N ALA A 3 -30.86 15.87 3.47
CA ALA A 3 -31.90 16.23 2.50
C ALA A 3 -31.39 16.34 1.03
N ASN A 4 -30.08 16.44 0.85
CA ASN A 4 -29.42 16.55 -0.45
C ASN A 4 -28.85 15.21 -0.99
N THR A 5 -29.08 14.10 -0.30
CA THR A 5 -28.60 12.77 -0.75
C THR A 5 -29.36 12.33 -2.00
N LYS A 6 -28.63 11.93 -3.03
CA LYS A 6 -29.16 11.50 -4.33
C LYS A 6 -28.76 10.05 -4.62
N ALA A 7 -29.38 9.46 -5.63
CA ALA A 7 -28.98 8.14 -6.13
C ALA A 7 -27.48 8.13 -6.48
N GLY A 8 -26.78 7.08 -6.04
CA GLY A 8 -25.33 6.95 -6.21
C GLY A 8 -24.48 7.64 -5.14
N ASP A 9 -25.09 8.33 -4.18
CA ASP A 9 -24.37 8.83 -3.01
C ASP A 9 -24.19 7.74 -1.95
N ILE A 10 -23.17 7.89 -1.09
CA ILE A 10 -22.95 7.00 0.06
C ILE A 10 -24.11 7.17 1.04
N ARG A 11 -24.69 6.03 1.43
CA ARG A 11 -25.72 5.94 2.45
C ARG A 11 -25.08 5.56 3.78
N TYR A 12 -25.15 6.45 4.74
CA TYR A 12 -24.70 6.17 6.12
C TYR A 12 -25.81 5.47 6.91
N GLN A 13 -25.39 4.69 7.90
CA GLN A 13 -26.28 3.98 8.79
C GLN A 13 -26.65 4.87 10.00
N ASP A 14 -27.92 4.96 10.30
CA ASP A 14 -28.44 5.51 11.54
C ASP A 14 -28.28 4.43 12.62
N LEU A 15 -27.37 4.63 13.54
CA LEU A 15 -27.01 3.62 14.54
C LEU A 15 -27.87 3.72 15.79
N ASN A 16 -28.36 4.91 16.12
CA ASN A 16 -29.22 5.14 17.28
C ASN A 16 -30.74 5.07 16.93
N ASN A 17 -31.07 4.97 15.63
CA ASN A 17 -32.43 4.92 15.09
C ASN A 17 -33.29 6.16 15.41
N ASP A 18 -32.68 7.34 15.45
CA ASP A 18 -33.38 8.61 15.68
C ASP A 18 -33.91 9.27 14.38
N GLY A 19 -33.65 8.64 13.23
CA GLY A 19 -34.06 9.09 11.90
C GLY A 19 -33.13 10.17 11.30
N LYS A 20 -32.01 10.47 11.92
CA LYS A 20 -31.03 11.47 11.48
C LYS A 20 -29.63 10.87 11.46
N ILE A 21 -28.78 11.37 10.58
CA ILE A 21 -27.36 11.02 10.58
C ILE A 21 -26.59 12.18 11.23
N THR A 22 -26.05 11.91 12.40
CA THR A 22 -25.37 12.91 13.24
C THR A 22 -24.01 12.41 13.75
N THR A 23 -23.40 13.13 14.67
CA THR A 23 -22.17 12.70 15.35
C THR A 23 -22.40 11.48 16.25
N ASP A 24 -23.64 11.22 16.67
CA ASP A 24 -23.98 10.11 17.55
C ASP A 24 -23.97 8.76 16.79
N ASP A 25 -23.99 8.81 15.46
CA ASP A 25 -23.82 7.64 14.58
C ASP A 25 -22.35 7.29 14.29
N LYS A 26 -21.41 8.00 14.90
CA LYS A 26 -19.99 7.71 14.71
C LYS A 26 -19.52 6.64 15.67
N VAL A 27 -18.78 5.66 15.13
CA VAL A 27 -18.18 4.58 15.91
C VAL A 27 -16.67 4.54 15.75
N LEU A 28 -15.98 4.02 16.75
CA LEU A 28 -14.54 3.78 16.70
C LEU A 28 -14.25 2.51 15.88
N LEU A 29 -13.76 2.67 14.66
CA LEU A 29 -13.45 1.56 13.75
C LEU A 29 -12.06 0.96 13.99
N GLY A 30 -11.13 1.72 14.57
CA GLY A 30 -9.76 1.28 14.82
C GLY A 30 -8.77 2.45 14.76
N GLY A 31 -7.49 2.13 14.68
CA GLY A 31 -6.41 3.13 14.73
C GLY A 31 -5.59 3.22 13.45
N ALA A 32 -5.08 4.42 13.18
CA ALA A 32 -4.09 4.68 12.13
C ALA A 32 -2.70 4.13 12.50
N LEU A 33 -2.45 3.89 13.80
CA LEU A 33 -1.23 3.24 14.26
C LEU A 33 -1.38 1.72 14.17
N PRO A 34 -0.36 0.99 13.70
CA PRO A 34 -0.40 -0.45 13.67
C PRO A 34 -0.45 -1.02 15.10
N ARG A 35 -1.27 -2.03 15.33
CA ARG A 35 -1.32 -2.70 16.64
C ARG A 35 -0.10 -3.56 16.92
N TYR A 36 0.55 -4.06 15.85
CA TYR A 36 1.79 -4.79 15.96
C TYR A 36 2.66 -4.54 14.74
N GLN A 37 3.95 -4.61 14.96
CA GLN A 37 4.98 -4.60 13.94
C GLN A 37 5.80 -5.87 14.10
N TYR A 38 6.25 -6.42 13.01
CA TYR A 38 7.07 -7.62 13.00
C TYR A 38 8.14 -7.52 11.94
N GLY A 39 9.23 -8.23 12.18
CA GLY A 39 10.33 -8.31 11.23
C GLY A 39 11.35 -9.31 11.70
N GLY A 40 12.26 -9.63 10.82
CA GLY A 40 13.33 -10.56 11.10
C GLY A 40 14.34 -10.60 9.99
N ASN A 41 15.42 -11.35 10.27
CA ASN A 41 16.42 -11.67 9.29
C ASN A 41 16.68 -13.17 9.29
N ILE A 42 17.04 -13.67 8.11
CA ILE A 42 17.49 -15.05 7.90
C ILE A 42 18.87 -14.97 7.28
N ARG A 43 19.82 -15.74 7.78
CA ARG A 43 21.12 -15.91 7.18
C ARG A 43 21.45 -17.39 7.11
N LEU A 44 21.89 -17.83 5.95
CA LEU A 44 22.30 -19.20 5.69
C LEU A 44 23.65 -19.17 4.95
N ASP A 45 24.59 -19.97 5.42
CA ASP A 45 25.91 -20.11 4.81
C ASP A 45 26.17 -21.60 4.57
N TYR A 46 26.45 -21.99 3.31
CA TYR A 46 26.73 -23.39 2.96
C TYR A 46 27.58 -23.51 1.71
N GLY A 47 28.71 -24.23 1.81
CA GLY A 47 29.53 -24.59 0.66
C GLY A 47 30.10 -23.42 -0.15
N GLY A 48 30.33 -22.27 0.50
CA GLY A 48 30.76 -21.02 -0.14
C GLY A 48 29.61 -20.11 -0.56
N PHE A 49 28.37 -20.60 -0.59
CA PHE A 49 27.17 -19.77 -0.78
C PHE A 49 26.80 -19.11 0.56
N ASP A 50 26.39 -17.85 0.47
CA ASP A 50 25.74 -17.12 1.55
C ASP A 50 24.42 -16.54 1.05
N PHE A 51 23.39 -16.69 1.86
CA PHE A 51 22.07 -16.15 1.63
C PHE A 51 21.66 -15.30 2.81
N GLY A 52 21.17 -14.12 2.54
CA GLY A 52 20.59 -13.23 3.54
C GLY A 52 19.24 -12.71 3.09
N ALA A 53 18.27 -12.70 4.01
CA ALA A 53 16.97 -12.07 3.79
C ALA A 53 16.58 -11.24 5.00
N VAL A 54 16.10 -10.04 4.78
CA VAL A 54 15.50 -9.15 5.78
C VAL A 54 14.09 -8.85 5.40
N PHE A 55 13.16 -9.01 6.31
CA PHE A 55 11.75 -8.73 6.10
C PHE A 55 11.15 -7.94 7.24
N GLN A 56 10.10 -7.20 6.94
CA GLN A 56 9.30 -6.47 7.92
C GLN A 56 7.84 -6.39 7.50
N GLY A 57 6.99 -6.10 8.46
CA GLY A 57 5.59 -5.84 8.21
C GLY A 57 4.89 -5.22 9.39
N VAL A 58 3.68 -4.76 9.14
CA VAL A 58 2.78 -4.25 10.15
C VAL A 58 1.40 -4.89 10.00
N GLY A 59 0.67 -5.00 11.09
CA GLY A 59 -0.67 -5.55 11.04
C GLY A 59 -1.67 -4.77 11.89
N LYS A 60 -2.95 -4.96 11.56
CA LYS A 60 -4.09 -4.27 12.18
C LYS A 60 -3.91 -2.76 12.19
N LYS A 61 -3.71 -2.18 11.02
CA LYS A 61 -3.65 -0.74 10.77
C LYS A 61 -4.77 -0.36 9.83
N LEU A 62 -5.51 0.68 10.13
CA LEU A 62 -6.40 1.33 9.18
C LEU A 62 -5.72 2.56 8.60
N SER A 63 -5.84 2.73 7.31
CA SER A 63 -5.31 3.90 6.61
C SER A 63 -6.41 4.57 5.81
N ARG A 64 -6.45 5.89 5.85
CA ARG A 64 -7.22 6.70 4.92
C ARG A 64 -6.27 7.21 3.83
N LEU A 65 -6.68 7.08 2.59
CA LEU A 65 -6.00 7.76 1.50
C LEU A 65 -6.35 9.24 1.53
N ASN A 66 -5.43 10.09 1.07
CA ASN A 66 -5.66 11.52 1.01
C ASN A 66 -6.72 11.90 -0.04
N ASP A 67 -7.18 13.15 0.03
CA ASP A 67 -8.29 13.61 -0.79
C ASP A 67 -7.94 13.65 -2.28
N GLU A 68 -6.70 13.91 -2.66
CA GLU A 68 -6.24 13.89 -4.07
C GLU A 68 -6.35 12.50 -4.71
N VAL A 69 -6.31 11.44 -3.91
CA VAL A 69 -6.42 10.05 -4.38
C VAL A 69 -7.85 9.55 -4.35
N THR A 70 -8.65 10.02 -3.40
CA THR A 70 -10.01 9.51 -3.15
C THR A 70 -11.11 10.41 -3.66
N GLN A 71 -10.87 11.73 -3.73
CA GLN A 71 -11.86 12.71 -4.10
C GLN A 71 -11.62 13.25 -5.51
N PRO A 72 -12.48 12.92 -6.50
CA PRO A 72 -12.42 13.55 -7.81
C PRO A 72 -12.57 15.07 -7.70
N PHE A 73 -11.79 15.79 -8.47
CA PHE A 73 -11.85 17.26 -8.52
C PHE A 73 -11.52 17.96 -7.20
N ALA A 74 -10.73 17.30 -6.31
CA ALA A 74 -10.32 17.86 -5.02
C ALA A 74 -9.56 19.19 -5.18
N GLU A 75 -8.69 19.25 -6.18
CA GLU A 75 -7.92 20.44 -6.52
C GLU A 75 -8.52 21.19 -7.71
N ALA A 76 -8.24 22.50 -7.78
CA ALA A 76 -8.55 23.29 -8.98
C ALA A 76 -7.85 22.66 -10.18
N PHE A 77 -8.60 22.39 -11.24
CA PHE A 77 -8.15 21.61 -12.41
C PHE A 77 -7.84 20.11 -12.13
N GLY A 78 -8.16 19.62 -10.94
CA GLY A 78 -8.06 18.20 -10.60
C GLY A 78 -8.94 17.34 -11.51
N ASN A 79 -8.48 16.14 -11.77
CA ASN A 79 -9.16 15.16 -12.60
C ASN A 79 -9.76 14.02 -11.75
N VAL A 80 -10.38 13.06 -12.42
CA VAL A 80 -10.83 11.82 -11.79
C VAL A 80 -9.63 10.87 -11.68
N PRO A 81 -9.34 10.31 -10.49
CA PRO A 81 -8.31 9.29 -10.35
C PRO A 81 -8.56 8.12 -11.30
N ILE A 82 -7.50 7.60 -11.93
CA ILE A 82 -7.60 6.53 -12.93
C ILE A 82 -8.30 5.28 -12.38
N GLU A 83 -8.14 5.01 -11.10
CA GLU A 83 -8.74 3.86 -10.42
C GLU A 83 -10.28 3.95 -10.33
N MET A 84 -10.84 5.14 -10.44
CA MET A 84 -12.29 5.38 -10.40
C MET A 84 -12.93 5.29 -11.77
N VAL A 85 -12.15 5.42 -12.84
CA VAL A 85 -12.68 5.43 -14.21
C VAL A 85 -13.39 4.12 -14.50
N GLY A 86 -14.66 4.21 -14.89
CA GLY A 86 -15.53 3.05 -15.15
C GLY A 86 -16.03 2.31 -13.90
N LYS A 87 -15.69 2.78 -12.70
CA LYS A 87 -16.09 2.13 -11.43
C LYS A 87 -16.98 3.01 -10.54
N PHE A 88 -17.36 4.18 -10.99
CA PHE A 88 -18.28 5.07 -10.26
C PHE A 88 -19.72 4.89 -10.73
N TRP A 89 -20.64 5.12 -9.81
CA TRP A 89 -22.06 5.14 -10.13
C TRP A 89 -22.41 6.33 -11.06
N SER A 90 -23.23 6.09 -12.07
CA SER A 90 -23.69 7.14 -12.99
C SER A 90 -25.10 6.83 -13.48
N PRO A 91 -25.97 7.86 -13.67
CA PRO A 91 -27.26 7.65 -14.31
C PRO A 91 -27.17 7.21 -15.79
N ASN A 92 -25.98 7.35 -16.39
CA ASN A 92 -25.72 6.92 -17.77
C ASN A 92 -25.22 5.45 -17.85
N ASN A 93 -24.96 4.81 -16.72
CA ASN A 93 -24.57 3.40 -16.66
C ASN A 93 -25.81 2.51 -16.78
N THR A 94 -25.62 1.26 -17.19
CA THR A 94 -26.66 0.23 -17.04
C THR A 94 -26.90 -0.11 -15.57
N ALA A 95 -28.00 -0.79 -15.27
CA ALA A 95 -28.29 -1.25 -13.91
C ALA A 95 -27.18 -2.17 -13.38
N GLU A 96 -26.68 -3.08 -14.23
CA GLU A 96 -25.61 -4.01 -13.89
C GLU A 96 -24.29 -3.28 -13.60
N GLN A 97 -23.93 -2.28 -14.40
CA GLN A 97 -22.75 -1.45 -14.16
C GLN A 97 -22.86 -0.68 -12.84
N ASN A 98 -24.04 -0.15 -12.52
CA ASN A 98 -24.26 0.54 -11.26
C ASN A 98 -24.24 -0.40 -10.04
N LEU A 99 -24.67 -1.65 -10.17
CA LEU A 99 -24.56 -2.66 -9.12
C LEU A 99 -23.08 -3.04 -8.85
N GLN A 100 -22.23 -2.96 -9.86
CA GLN A 100 -20.80 -3.24 -9.75
C GLN A 100 -19.96 -2.00 -9.39
N ALA A 101 -20.57 -0.82 -9.33
CA ALA A 101 -19.88 0.41 -8.99
C ALA A 101 -19.32 0.34 -7.55
N THR A 102 -18.02 0.58 -7.43
CA THR A 102 -17.29 0.60 -6.16
C THR A 102 -17.04 2.00 -5.63
N TYR A 103 -17.40 3.03 -6.41
CA TYR A 103 -17.28 4.44 -6.04
C TYR A 103 -18.61 5.15 -6.19
N PRO A 104 -18.89 6.15 -5.35
CA PRO A 104 -20.10 6.93 -5.44
C PRO A 104 -20.14 7.74 -6.74
N ARG A 105 -21.26 8.36 -7.01
CA ARG A 105 -21.39 9.26 -8.15
C ARG A 105 -20.39 10.43 -8.07
N LEU A 106 -19.86 10.82 -9.20
CA LEU A 106 -18.98 11.97 -9.29
C LEU A 106 -19.77 13.27 -9.05
N SER A 107 -19.25 14.16 -8.24
CA SER A 107 -19.85 15.47 -7.95
C SER A 107 -18.79 16.50 -7.65
N ARG A 108 -18.97 17.70 -8.18
CA ARG A 108 -18.16 18.89 -7.85
C ARG A 108 -18.71 19.68 -6.68
N THR A 109 -19.99 19.53 -6.38
CA THR A 109 -20.72 20.40 -5.43
C THR A 109 -21.24 19.68 -4.20
N SER A 110 -21.45 18.37 -4.25
CA SER A 110 -21.96 17.55 -3.13
C SER A 110 -20.87 16.71 -2.54
N THR A 111 -19.73 17.32 -2.23
CA THR A 111 -18.53 16.62 -1.77
C THR A 111 -18.63 16.19 -0.31
N SER A 112 -19.33 16.97 0.54
CA SER A 112 -19.39 16.73 1.98
C SER A 112 -20.06 15.40 2.36
N ASN A 113 -21.03 14.91 1.59
CA ASN A 113 -21.66 13.63 1.88
C ASN A 113 -20.75 12.45 1.51
N ASN A 114 -20.26 12.40 0.27
CA ASN A 114 -19.56 11.24 -0.26
C ASN A 114 -18.12 11.11 0.26
N TYR A 115 -17.51 12.18 0.73
CA TYR A 115 -16.09 12.18 1.16
C TYR A 115 -15.90 12.43 2.66
N THR A 116 -16.99 12.35 3.44
CA THR A 116 -16.89 12.28 4.89
C THR A 116 -16.12 11.04 5.32
N LEU A 117 -15.28 11.19 6.34
CA LEU A 117 -14.55 10.06 6.92
C LEU A 117 -15.51 8.98 7.40
N SER A 118 -15.41 7.82 6.79
CA SER A 118 -16.21 6.63 7.07
C SER A 118 -15.42 5.37 6.77
N ASP A 119 -15.96 4.22 7.12
CA ASP A 119 -15.41 2.91 6.78
C ASP A 119 -15.24 2.70 5.28
N PHE A 120 -16.09 3.32 4.47
CA PHE A 120 -15.99 3.27 3.01
C PHE A 120 -14.62 3.74 2.48
N TRP A 121 -14.02 4.74 3.11
CA TRP A 121 -12.73 5.31 2.71
C TRP A 121 -11.54 4.80 3.50
N LEU A 122 -11.77 3.88 4.44
CA LEU A 122 -10.70 3.24 5.18
C LEU A 122 -10.26 1.97 4.48
N ILE A 123 -8.96 1.81 4.36
CA ILE A 123 -8.33 0.61 3.81
C ILE A 123 -7.47 -0.06 4.87
N ASP A 124 -7.30 -1.36 4.73
CA ASP A 124 -6.37 -2.13 5.54
C ASP A 124 -4.94 -1.71 5.17
N GLY A 125 -4.30 -1.00 6.08
CA GLY A 125 -2.93 -0.49 5.96
C GLY A 125 -1.86 -1.50 6.36
N SER A 126 -2.23 -2.75 6.60
CA SER A 126 -1.25 -3.80 6.88
C SER A 126 -0.45 -4.15 5.63
N TYR A 127 0.83 -4.48 5.84
CA TYR A 127 1.71 -4.92 4.77
C TYR A 127 2.78 -5.88 5.26
N PHE A 128 3.34 -6.62 4.33
CA PHE A 128 4.57 -7.39 4.46
C PHE A 128 5.53 -6.97 3.35
N ARG A 129 6.83 -6.83 3.66
CA ARG A 129 7.85 -6.44 2.70
C ARG A 129 9.15 -7.19 2.93
N VAL A 130 9.74 -7.68 1.84
CA VAL A 130 11.12 -8.16 1.82
C VAL A 130 12.03 -6.96 1.55
N LYS A 131 12.69 -6.48 2.61
CA LYS A 131 13.51 -5.27 2.59
C LYS A 131 14.85 -5.47 1.90
N ASN A 132 15.46 -6.63 2.12
CA ASN A 132 16.70 -6.99 1.47
C ASN A 132 16.74 -8.50 1.23
N LEU A 133 17.24 -8.85 0.07
CA LEU A 133 17.56 -10.22 -0.30
C LEU A 133 18.96 -10.21 -0.91
N THR A 134 19.88 -10.99 -0.35
CA THR A 134 21.26 -11.10 -0.84
C THR A 134 21.61 -12.56 -1.06
N LEU A 135 22.21 -12.85 -2.20
CA LEU A 135 22.82 -14.15 -2.51
C LEU A 135 24.25 -13.90 -2.92
N GLY A 136 25.19 -14.52 -2.22
CA GLY A 136 26.62 -14.44 -2.46
C GLY A 136 27.24 -15.81 -2.68
N TYR A 137 28.39 -15.80 -3.31
CA TYR A 137 29.26 -16.97 -3.44
C TYR A 137 30.72 -16.58 -3.27
N THR A 138 31.38 -17.21 -2.33
CA THR A 138 32.81 -17.03 -2.05
C THR A 138 33.57 -18.18 -2.72
N LEU A 139 34.51 -17.84 -3.60
CA LEU A 139 35.35 -18.82 -4.27
C LEU A 139 36.21 -19.61 -3.26
N LYS A 140 36.43 -20.88 -3.55
CA LYS A 140 37.30 -21.73 -2.75
C LYS A 140 38.72 -21.18 -2.80
N GLU A 141 39.39 -21.08 -1.64
CA GLU A 141 40.77 -20.59 -1.52
C GLU A 141 41.74 -21.29 -2.47
N SER A 142 41.56 -22.60 -2.68
CA SER A 142 42.41 -23.40 -3.59
C SER A 142 42.42 -22.90 -5.03
N TRP A 143 41.40 -22.19 -5.47
CA TRP A 143 41.29 -21.68 -6.84
C TRP A 143 41.99 -20.32 -7.03
N ILE A 144 42.02 -19.50 -5.98
CA ILE A 144 42.48 -18.11 -6.03
C ILE A 144 43.84 -17.88 -5.39
N LYS A 145 44.33 -18.81 -4.57
CA LYS A 145 45.60 -18.70 -3.83
C LYS A 145 46.83 -18.46 -4.74
N LYS A 146 46.84 -19.07 -5.95
CA LYS A 146 47.94 -18.89 -6.89
C LYS A 146 48.01 -17.45 -7.44
N ALA A 147 46.94 -16.68 -7.38
CA ALA A 147 46.86 -15.29 -7.81
C ALA A 147 47.17 -14.32 -6.64
N GLY A 148 47.57 -14.78 -5.45
CA GLY A 148 47.81 -13.94 -4.29
C GLY A 148 46.53 -13.40 -3.65
N ILE A 149 45.35 -13.92 -4.00
CA ILE A 149 44.08 -13.49 -3.49
C ILE A 149 43.69 -14.40 -2.31
N GLN A 150 43.34 -13.78 -1.18
CA GLN A 150 42.91 -14.48 0.04
C GLN A 150 41.42 -14.88 -0.04
N SER A 151 40.61 -13.97 -0.54
CA SER A 151 39.15 -14.21 -0.68
C SER A 151 38.57 -13.43 -1.84
N PHE A 152 37.68 -14.08 -2.57
CA PHE A 152 36.91 -13.43 -3.65
C PHE A 152 35.44 -13.87 -3.55
N ARG A 153 34.56 -12.92 -3.30
CA ARG A 153 33.13 -13.13 -3.17
C ARG A 153 32.36 -12.31 -4.20
N PHE A 154 31.50 -12.95 -4.98
CA PHE A 154 30.48 -12.31 -5.79
C PHE A 154 29.15 -12.28 -5.03
N TYR A 155 28.34 -11.26 -5.28
CA TYR A 155 27.00 -11.22 -4.72
C TYR A 155 26.04 -10.45 -5.61
N ILE A 156 24.76 -10.82 -5.49
CA ILE A 156 23.62 -10.05 -6.01
C ILE A 156 22.76 -9.72 -4.79
N SER A 157 22.32 -8.49 -4.71
CA SER A 157 21.43 -8.01 -3.65
C SER A 157 20.25 -7.28 -4.28
N ALA A 158 19.07 -7.50 -3.75
CA ALA A 158 17.86 -6.78 -4.12
C ALA A 158 17.26 -6.12 -2.89
N ASN A 159 16.98 -4.81 -2.98
CA ASN A 159 16.27 -4.09 -1.94
C ASN A 159 14.82 -3.89 -2.35
N ASP A 160 13.92 -4.01 -1.39
CA ASP A 160 12.47 -3.82 -1.55
C ASP A 160 11.88 -4.61 -2.73
N LEU A 161 12.37 -5.87 -2.90
CA LEU A 161 12.04 -6.74 -4.04
C LEU A 161 10.57 -7.12 -4.09
N PHE A 162 9.95 -7.30 -2.95
CA PHE A 162 8.59 -7.78 -2.85
C PHE A 162 7.84 -7.08 -1.72
N SER A 163 6.60 -6.66 -2.01
CA SER A 163 5.66 -6.21 -0.99
C SER A 163 4.26 -6.76 -1.25
N SER A 164 3.54 -7.04 -0.17
CA SER A 164 2.15 -7.48 -0.20
C SER A 164 1.33 -6.59 0.72
N SER A 165 0.27 -5.98 0.19
CA SER A 165 -0.65 -5.12 0.93
C SER A 165 -1.99 -5.03 0.20
N LYS A 166 -3.00 -4.44 0.84
CA LYS A 166 -4.27 -4.07 0.22
C LYS A 166 -4.30 -2.64 -0.33
N PHE A 167 -3.18 -1.94 -0.28
CA PHE A 167 -3.05 -0.62 -0.89
C PHE A 167 -3.21 -0.68 -2.40
N PRO A 168 -3.71 0.40 -3.05
CA PRO A 168 -3.62 0.57 -4.49
C PRO A 168 -2.18 0.39 -4.98
N LYS A 169 -2.00 -0.26 -6.13
CA LYS A 169 -0.65 -0.62 -6.64
C LYS A 169 0.28 0.57 -6.91
N TYR A 170 -0.29 1.76 -7.09
CA TYR A 170 0.46 3.01 -7.31
C TYR A 170 0.82 3.75 -6.02
N LEU A 171 0.40 3.23 -4.86
CA LEU A 171 0.74 3.78 -3.55
C LEU A 171 1.58 2.77 -2.75
N ASP A 172 2.46 3.31 -1.93
CA ASP A 172 3.28 2.50 -1.04
C ASP A 172 2.75 2.59 0.41
N PRO A 173 2.38 1.46 1.04
CA PRO A 173 1.81 1.47 2.39
C PRO A 173 2.79 1.94 3.48
N GLU A 174 4.09 1.95 3.20
CA GLU A 174 5.15 2.37 4.11
C GLU A 174 5.49 3.86 3.90
N ALA A 175 5.53 4.31 2.66
CA ALA A 175 5.90 5.69 2.32
C ALA A 175 4.78 6.71 2.61
N GLY A 176 3.52 6.28 2.64
CA GLY A 176 2.37 7.16 2.83
C GLY A 176 1.87 7.84 1.56
N ASN A 177 0.90 8.73 1.72
CA ASN A 177 0.10 9.25 0.60
C ASN A 177 0.83 10.26 -0.29
N TYR A 178 1.80 11.00 0.25
CA TYR A 178 2.49 12.09 -0.46
C TYR A 178 3.94 11.77 -0.80
N ALA A 179 4.45 10.62 -0.38
CA ALA A 179 5.83 10.25 -0.62
C ALA A 179 5.97 9.48 -1.93
N TYR A 180 7.14 9.60 -2.53
CA TYR A 180 7.50 8.79 -3.68
C TYR A 180 7.52 7.31 -3.27
N PRO A 181 6.92 6.41 -4.04
CA PRO A 181 6.92 4.99 -3.73
C PRO A 181 8.36 4.44 -3.60
N ILE A 182 8.55 3.53 -2.66
CA ILE A 182 9.83 2.84 -2.49
C ILE A 182 10.09 1.99 -3.73
N VAL A 183 11.24 2.22 -4.37
CA VAL A 183 11.62 1.52 -5.61
C VAL A 183 12.46 0.30 -5.31
N THR A 184 12.24 -0.77 -6.08
CA THR A 184 13.11 -1.93 -6.07
C THR A 184 14.47 -1.60 -6.66
N THR A 185 15.53 -1.93 -5.96
CA THR A 185 16.91 -1.73 -6.41
C THR A 185 17.62 -3.07 -6.45
N ILE A 186 18.24 -3.41 -7.59
CA ILE A 186 19.06 -4.60 -7.76
C ILE A 186 20.50 -4.19 -7.92
N LEU A 187 21.39 -4.80 -7.17
CA LEU A 187 22.81 -4.55 -7.13
C LEU A 187 23.58 -5.85 -7.37
N ALA A 188 24.65 -5.76 -8.13
CA ALA A 188 25.63 -6.83 -8.24
C ALA A 188 27.01 -6.30 -7.84
N GLY A 189 27.79 -7.08 -7.13
CA GLY A 189 29.10 -6.65 -6.64
C GLY A 189 30.06 -7.80 -6.45
N ALA A 190 31.33 -7.42 -6.26
CA ALA A 190 32.41 -8.34 -5.91
C ALA A 190 33.26 -7.75 -4.80
N THR A 191 33.71 -8.61 -3.89
CA THR A 191 34.63 -8.26 -2.81
C THR A 191 35.91 -9.07 -2.97
N LEU A 192 37.05 -8.40 -3.03
CA LEU A 192 38.36 -8.98 -3.10
C LEU A 192 39.11 -8.67 -1.81
N LYS A 193 39.85 -9.66 -1.31
CA LYS A 193 40.77 -9.52 -0.22
C LYS A 193 42.11 -10.13 -0.61
N PHE A 194 43.18 -9.35 -0.47
CA PHE A 194 44.56 -9.73 -0.73
C PHE A 194 45.30 -10.08 0.55
#